data_608fa339850dea2c84986e86b4fe782b
#
_entry.id   608fa339850dea2c84986e86b4fe782b
#
_cell.length_a   1.000
_cell.length_b   1.000
_cell.length_c   1.000
_cell.angle_alpha   90.00
_cell.angle_beta   90.00
_cell.angle_gamma   90.00
#
_symmetry.space_group_name_H-M   'P 1'
#
loop_
_entity.id
_entity.type
_entity.pdbx_description
1 polymer ?
#
loop_
_entity_poly.entity_id
_entity_poly.type
_entity_poly.pdbx_seq_one_letter_code
_entity_poly.pdbx_strand_id
1 'polypeptide(L)'
;MKIEFRDVKAQDFARCIEIRGMTRDNPVPKEILKEFGVTEEAWGPLIRDKPIVGVVAESKNEVIGFCSGDVTTGEVMVLALLPEYEGQGFGRSMLKLVTNKLFSFGLDKLWLAASPDPAIRAHGFYRYLGWVPTGVIDTNGDEVLEYK
;
A
#
# COMPACT_ATOMS: atom_id res chain seq x y z
N MET A 1 5.83 4.68 -22.52
CA MET A 1 5.60 5.38 -21.23
C MET A 1 6.63 4.90 -20.23
N LYS A 2 7.31 5.83 -19.58
CA LYS A 2 8.32 5.48 -18.59
C LYS A 2 7.79 5.70 -17.19
N ILE A 3 7.83 4.64 -16.37
CA ILE A 3 7.45 4.71 -14.96
C ILE A 3 8.71 4.56 -14.12
N GLU A 4 8.88 5.45 -13.16
CA GLU A 4 10.01 5.41 -12.23
C GLU A 4 9.49 5.16 -10.82
N PHE A 5 10.22 4.34 -10.07
CA PHE A 5 9.91 4.04 -8.67
C PHE A 5 10.96 4.70 -7.79
N ARG A 6 10.52 5.36 -6.73
CA ARG A 6 11.42 5.97 -5.76
C ARG A 6 10.82 5.89 -4.36
N ASP A 7 11.63 6.16 -3.35
CA ASP A 7 11.15 6.18 -1.98
C ASP A 7 10.14 7.31 -1.78
N VAL A 8 9.12 7.04 -0.95
CA VAL A 8 8.12 8.04 -0.58
C VAL A 8 8.77 9.13 0.28
N LYS A 9 8.33 10.36 0.10
CA LYS A 9 8.72 11.52 0.92
C LYS A 9 7.47 12.10 1.57
N ALA A 10 7.65 12.82 2.67
CA ALA A 10 6.53 13.46 3.36
C ALA A 10 5.70 14.36 2.43
N GLN A 11 6.35 15.02 1.50
CA GLN A 11 5.70 15.91 0.53
C GLN A 11 4.78 15.17 -0.45
N ASP A 12 4.92 13.85 -0.57
CA ASP A 12 4.05 13.05 -1.44
C ASP A 12 2.70 12.74 -0.79
N PHE A 13 2.56 12.98 0.50
CA PHE A 13 1.39 12.54 1.25
C PHE A 13 0.07 13.03 0.66
N ALA A 14 -0.01 14.32 0.33
CA ALA A 14 -1.25 14.90 -0.23
C ALA A 14 -1.67 14.19 -1.52
N ARG A 15 -0.72 13.91 -2.41
CA ARG A 15 -1.01 13.21 -3.67
C ARG A 15 -1.40 11.76 -3.41
N CYS A 16 -0.77 11.10 -2.46
CA CYS A 16 -1.13 9.72 -2.10
C CYS A 16 -2.57 9.65 -1.59
N ILE A 17 -3.00 10.63 -0.80
CA ILE A 17 -4.38 10.70 -0.31
C ILE A 17 -5.36 10.87 -1.47
N GLU A 18 -5.03 11.71 -2.45
CA GLU A 18 -5.85 11.84 -3.66
C GLU A 18 -6.01 10.49 -4.37
N ILE A 19 -4.90 9.80 -4.59
CA ILE A 19 -4.90 8.50 -5.30
C ILE A 19 -5.75 7.48 -4.54
N ARG A 20 -5.67 7.46 -3.20
CA ARG A 20 -6.44 6.52 -2.38
C ARG A 20 -7.93 6.69 -2.57
N GLY A 21 -8.40 7.89 -2.89
CA GLY A 21 -9.79 8.18 -3.20
C GLY A 21 -10.20 7.87 -4.64
N MET A 22 -9.25 7.51 -5.50
CA MET A 22 -9.49 7.30 -6.93
C MET A 22 -9.26 5.85 -7.39
N THR A 23 -8.97 4.93 -6.46
CA THR A 23 -8.76 3.52 -6.80
C THR A 23 -10.06 2.88 -7.27
N ARG A 24 -9.94 1.87 -8.15
CA ARG A 24 -11.11 1.27 -8.79
C ARG A 24 -12.01 0.50 -7.82
N ASP A 25 -11.43 -0.37 -7.00
CA ASP A 25 -12.21 -1.34 -6.23
C ASP A 25 -12.58 -0.91 -4.82
N ASN A 26 -11.80 -0.04 -4.20
CA ASN A 26 -12.05 0.33 -2.81
C ASN A 26 -11.52 1.74 -2.54
N PRO A 27 -12.10 2.74 -3.21
CA PRO A 27 -11.66 4.11 -2.99
C PRO A 27 -12.03 4.57 -1.58
N VAL A 28 -11.08 5.21 -0.90
CA VAL A 28 -11.31 5.80 0.42
C VAL A 28 -11.12 7.31 0.31
N PRO A 29 -12.19 8.10 0.37
CA PRO A 29 -12.09 9.55 0.25
C PRO A 29 -11.27 10.17 1.38
N LYS A 30 -10.71 11.34 1.11
CA LYS A 30 -9.89 12.09 2.07
C LYS A 30 -10.59 12.29 3.41
N GLU A 31 -11.88 12.58 3.39
CA GLU A 31 -12.69 12.84 4.60
C GLU A 31 -12.75 11.60 5.49
N ILE A 32 -12.89 10.41 4.88
CA ILE A 32 -12.94 9.15 5.61
C ILE A 32 -11.56 8.82 6.19
N LEU A 33 -10.50 9.02 5.41
CA LEU A 33 -9.13 8.81 5.90
C LEU A 33 -8.84 9.72 7.08
N LYS A 34 -9.30 10.97 7.03
CA LYS A 34 -9.13 11.93 8.13
C LYS A 34 -9.81 11.44 9.41
N GLU A 35 -10.99 10.84 9.30
CA GLU A 35 -11.69 10.27 10.46
C GLU A 35 -10.89 9.15 11.13
N PHE A 36 -10.08 8.42 10.37
CA PHE A 36 -9.19 7.37 10.88
C PHE A 36 -7.82 7.90 11.30
N GLY A 37 -7.63 9.21 11.35
CA GLY A 37 -6.35 9.80 11.75
C GLY A 37 -5.29 9.83 10.66
N VAL A 38 -5.65 9.54 9.42
CA VAL A 38 -4.70 9.57 8.29
C VAL A 38 -4.64 10.99 7.75
N THR A 39 -3.77 11.80 8.35
CA THR A 39 -3.57 13.21 8.01
C THR A 39 -2.09 13.48 7.80
N GLU A 40 -1.78 14.59 7.11
CA GLU A 40 -0.39 14.98 6.90
C GLU A 40 0.32 15.27 8.23
N GLU A 41 -0.38 15.86 9.19
CA GLU A 41 0.16 16.19 10.50
C GLU A 41 0.57 14.94 11.28
N ALA A 42 -0.23 13.87 11.18
CA ALA A 42 0.05 12.61 11.88
C ALA A 42 1.09 11.76 11.14
N TRP A 43 1.02 11.71 9.81
CA TRP A 43 1.81 10.76 9.02
C TRP A 43 3.11 11.33 8.47
N GLY A 44 3.20 12.64 8.28
CA GLY A 44 4.43 13.27 7.82
C GLY A 44 5.65 12.92 8.66
N PRO A 45 5.57 13.08 10.00
CA PRO A 45 6.67 12.67 10.89
C PRO A 45 7.00 11.18 10.80
N LEU A 46 6.00 10.31 10.65
CA LEU A 46 6.22 8.87 10.55
C LEU A 46 6.99 8.50 9.29
N ILE A 47 6.75 9.21 8.19
CA ILE A 47 7.48 9.00 6.94
C ILE A 47 8.91 9.51 7.06
N ARG A 48 9.10 10.71 7.63
CA ARG A 48 10.43 11.32 7.77
C ARG A 48 11.33 10.53 8.71
N ASP A 49 10.78 10.12 9.85
CA ASP A 49 11.57 9.53 10.94
C ASP A 49 11.52 8.00 10.94
N LYS A 50 10.73 7.41 10.02
CA LYS A 50 10.47 5.96 9.95
C LYS A 50 10.02 5.37 11.29
N PRO A 51 8.79 4.93 11.46
CA PRO A 51 8.55 3.55 11.06
C PRO A 51 7.81 3.30 9.73
N ILE A 52 7.35 4.33 9.05
CA ILE A 52 6.68 4.10 7.77
C ILE A 52 7.69 4.19 6.63
N VAL A 53 7.78 3.15 5.83
CA VAL A 53 8.57 3.13 4.60
C VAL A 53 7.64 2.91 3.43
N GLY A 54 8.05 3.34 2.26
CA GLY A 54 7.22 3.14 1.09
C GLY A 54 7.88 3.61 -0.18
N VAL A 55 7.22 3.32 -1.28
CA VAL A 55 7.63 3.75 -2.61
C VAL A 55 6.47 4.39 -3.32
N VAL A 56 6.79 5.30 -4.24
CA VAL A 56 5.83 5.88 -5.17
C VAL A 56 6.24 5.52 -6.58
N ALA A 57 5.27 5.45 -7.47
CA ALA A 57 5.49 5.31 -8.90
C ALA A 57 5.18 6.65 -9.56
N GLU A 58 6.09 7.12 -10.41
CA GLU A 58 5.94 8.40 -11.09
C GLU A 58 5.88 8.21 -12.60
N SER A 59 4.98 8.98 -13.23
CA SER A 59 4.92 9.13 -14.67
C SER A 59 4.97 10.63 -14.98
N LYS A 60 5.95 11.08 -15.76
CA LYS A 60 6.08 12.50 -16.12
C LYS A 60 6.05 13.44 -14.91
N ASN A 61 6.81 13.08 -13.87
CA ASN A 61 6.93 13.83 -12.62
C ASN A 61 5.64 13.90 -11.79
N GLU A 62 4.67 13.05 -12.09
CA GLU A 62 3.43 12.95 -11.32
C GLU A 62 3.34 11.57 -10.69
N VAL A 63 3.05 11.52 -9.38
CA VAL A 63 2.84 10.26 -8.68
C VAL A 63 1.52 9.65 -9.15
N ILE A 64 1.57 8.38 -9.58
CA ILE A 64 0.42 7.65 -10.10
C ILE A 64 0.06 6.42 -9.27
N GLY A 65 0.87 6.11 -8.28
CA GLY A 65 0.63 4.99 -7.38
C GLY A 65 1.60 5.00 -6.22
N PHE A 66 1.28 4.25 -5.16
CA PHE A 66 2.15 4.15 -3.99
C PHE A 66 1.88 2.87 -3.22
N CYS A 67 2.87 2.47 -2.41
CA CYS A 67 2.77 1.33 -1.50
C CYS A 67 3.55 1.68 -0.25
N SER A 68 3.01 1.36 0.92
CA SER A 68 3.62 1.69 2.21
C SER A 68 3.57 0.52 3.17
N GLY A 69 4.53 0.46 4.08
CA GLY A 69 4.61 -0.56 5.10
C GLY A 69 5.14 -0.01 6.42
N ASP A 70 4.86 -0.74 7.49
CA ASP A 70 5.27 -0.39 8.86
C ASP A 70 6.39 -1.33 9.29
N VAL A 71 7.57 -0.78 9.55
CA VAL A 71 8.75 -1.58 9.95
C VAL A 71 8.62 -2.16 11.35
N THR A 72 7.73 -1.62 12.18
CA THR A 72 7.52 -2.10 13.55
C THR A 72 6.64 -3.34 13.58
N THR A 73 5.58 -3.36 12.77
CA THR A 73 4.58 -4.44 12.79
C THR A 73 4.71 -5.42 11.64
N GLY A 74 5.39 -5.03 10.56
CA GLY A 74 5.44 -5.84 9.35
C GLY A 74 4.21 -5.72 8.46
N GLU A 75 3.32 -4.78 8.75
CA GLU A 75 2.13 -4.57 7.95
C GLU A 75 2.43 -3.85 6.64
N VAL A 76 1.96 -4.42 5.53
CA VAL A 76 1.83 -3.68 4.28
C VAL A 76 0.48 -2.95 4.37
N MET A 77 0.55 -1.65 4.52
CA MET A 77 -0.61 -0.84 4.93
C MET A 77 -1.50 -0.46 3.75
N VAL A 78 -0.92 -0.22 2.60
CA VAL A 78 -1.64 0.22 1.42
C VAL A 78 -0.84 -0.07 0.16
N LEU A 79 -1.56 -0.42 -0.90
CA LEU A 79 -1.06 -0.48 -2.26
C LEU A 79 -2.15 0.12 -3.14
N ALA A 80 -1.88 1.26 -3.72
CA ALA A 80 -2.85 1.99 -4.50
C ALA A 80 -2.25 2.43 -5.83
N LEU A 81 -3.04 2.36 -6.90
CA LEU A 81 -2.62 2.68 -8.25
C LEU A 81 -3.81 3.30 -8.98
N LEU A 82 -3.56 4.36 -9.74
CA LEU A 82 -4.62 4.94 -10.56
C LEU A 82 -5.12 3.89 -11.57
N PRO A 83 -6.44 3.81 -11.81
CA PRO A 83 -7.02 2.78 -12.66
C PRO A 83 -6.39 2.68 -14.06
N GLU A 84 -6.04 3.81 -14.66
CA GLU A 84 -5.48 3.82 -16.02
C GLU A 84 -4.08 3.19 -16.12
N TYR A 85 -3.44 2.94 -14.98
CA TYR A 85 -2.11 2.31 -14.94
C TYR A 85 -2.16 0.85 -14.48
N GLU A 86 -3.35 0.31 -14.23
CA GLU A 86 -3.51 -1.09 -13.82
C GLU A 86 -3.17 -2.06 -14.96
N GLY A 87 -2.86 -3.30 -14.59
CA GLY A 87 -2.63 -4.37 -15.57
C GLY A 87 -1.28 -4.35 -16.26
N GLN A 88 -0.35 -3.53 -15.81
CA GLN A 88 0.98 -3.38 -16.42
C GLN A 88 2.13 -3.81 -15.50
N GLY A 89 1.81 -4.37 -14.33
CA GLY A 89 2.82 -4.86 -13.39
C GLY A 89 3.37 -3.83 -12.41
N PHE A 90 2.85 -2.60 -12.40
CA PHE A 90 3.36 -1.55 -11.52
C PHE A 90 3.05 -1.83 -10.05
N GLY A 91 1.85 -2.32 -9.74
CA GLY A 91 1.49 -2.69 -8.38
C GLY A 91 2.38 -3.79 -7.83
N ARG A 92 2.64 -4.80 -8.64
CA ARG A 92 3.54 -5.90 -8.28
C ARG A 92 4.96 -5.38 -8.00
N SER A 93 5.45 -4.48 -8.82
CA SER A 93 6.80 -3.90 -8.65
C SER A 93 6.89 -3.10 -7.36
N MET A 94 5.89 -2.27 -7.06
CA MET A 94 5.86 -1.50 -5.82
C MET A 94 5.78 -2.40 -4.60
N LEU A 95 4.92 -3.41 -4.64
CA LEU A 95 4.78 -4.36 -3.53
C LEU A 95 6.10 -5.08 -3.26
N LYS A 96 6.79 -5.52 -4.30
CA LYS A 96 8.08 -6.19 -4.17
C LYS A 96 9.12 -5.27 -3.53
N LEU A 97 9.17 -4.03 -3.94
CA LEU A 97 10.11 -3.06 -3.37
C LEU A 97 9.84 -2.82 -1.89
N VAL A 98 8.57 -2.70 -1.49
CA VAL A 98 8.21 -2.48 -0.09
C VAL A 98 8.47 -3.72 0.75
N THR A 99 8.12 -4.91 0.27
CA THR A 99 8.41 -6.15 1.01
C THR A 99 9.91 -6.34 1.22
N ASN A 100 10.72 -6.03 0.20
CA ASN A 100 12.18 -6.09 0.35
C ASN A 100 12.69 -5.10 1.39
N LYS A 101 12.13 -3.88 1.41
CA LYS A 101 12.50 -2.89 2.44
C LYS A 101 12.15 -3.39 3.84
N LEU A 102 10.94 -3.93 4.01
CA LEU A 102 10.51 -4.44 5.31
C LEU A 102 11.39 -5.59 5.78
N PHE A 103 11.69 -6.55 4.91
CA PHE A 103 12.60 -7.65 5.27
C PHE A 103 13.99 -7.15 5.64
N SER A 104 14.46 -6.07 5.01
CA SER A 104 15.78 -5.51 5.33
C SER A 104 15.88 -4.97 6.75
N PHE A 105 14.75 -4.68 7.41
CA PHE A 105 14.71 -4.28 8.81
C PHE A 105 14.71 -5.47 9.78
N GLY A 106 14.86 -6.70 9.27
CA GLY A 106 14.96 -7.90 10.11
C GLY A 106 13.66 -8.60 10.40
N LEU A 107 12.58 -8.21 9.74
CA LEU A 107 11.29 -8.89 9.90
C LEU A 107 11.31 -10.25 9.21
N ASP A 108 10.76 -11.27 9.88
CA ASP A 108 10.68 -12.63 9.33
C ASP A 108 9.38 -12.86 8.55
N LYS A 109 8.37 -12.07 8.83
CA LYS A 109 7.04 -12.27 8.31
C LYS A 109 6.34 -10.93 8.15
N LEU A 110 5.63 -10.78 7.04
CA LEU A 110 4.83 -9.61 6.75
C LEU A 110 3.35 -10.00 6.72
N TRP A 111 2.48 -9.02 6.88
CA TRP A 111 1.05 -9.26 6.82
C TRP A 111 0.33 -8.07 6.18
N LEU A 112 -0.88 -8.33 5.71
CA LEU A 112 -1.78 -7.29 5.23
C LEU A 112 -3.22 -7.73 5.44
N ALA A 113 -4.12 -6.75 5.40
CA ALA A 113 -5.56 -7.00 5.46
C ALA A 113 -6.17 -6.58 4.12
N ALA A 114 -7.01 -7.42 3.56
CA ALA A 114 -7.64 -7.18 2.26
C ALA A 114 -9.04 -7.78 2.23
N SER A 115 -9.86 -7.29 1.30
CA SER A 115 -11.22 -7.79 1.15
C SER A 115 -11.24 -9.31 0.89
N PRO A 116 -12.10 -10.08 1.57
CA PRO A 116 -12.25 -11.50 1.30
C PRO A 116 -13.12 -11.79 0.07
N ASP A 117 -13.66 -10.77 -0.57
CA ASP A 117 -14.53 -10.93 -1.74
C ASP A 117 -13.72 -11.35 -2.97
N PRO A 118 -13.95 -12.56 -3.54
CA PRO A 118 -13.21 -13.01 -4.72
C PRO A 118 -13.44 -12.16 -5.97
N ALA A 119 -14.49 -11.35 -6.00
CA ALA A 119 -14.77 -10.44 -7.12
C ALA A 119 -13.84 -9.20 -7.08
N ILE A 120 -13.23 -8.91 -5.95
CA ILE A 120 -12.28 -7.81 -5.81
C ILE A 120 -10.91 -8.27 -6.32
N ARG A 121 -10.28 -7.46 -7.16
CA ARG A 121 -9.01 -7.80 -7.80
C ARG A 121 -7.90 -8.16 -6.80
N ALA A 122 -7.83 -7.47 -5.67
CA ALA A 122 -6.82 -7.70 -4.65
C ALA A 122 -6.82 -9.15 -4.13
N HIS A 123 -7.99 -9.79 -4.06
CA HIS A 123 -8.12 -11.16 -3.56
C HIS A 123 -7.23 -12.15 -4.34
N GLY A 124 -7.32 -12.15 -5.67
CA GLY A 124 -6.49 -13.02 -6.49
C GLY A 124 -5.06 -12.52 -6.63
N PHE A 125 -4.89 -11.19 -6.64
CA PHE A 125 -3.58 -10.57 -6.82
C PHE A 125 -2.59 -11.00 -5.74
N TYR A 126 -2.95 -10.87 -4.46
CA TYR A 126 -2.06 -11.23 -3.36
C TYR A 126 -1.81 -12.73 -3.31
N ARG A 127 -2.83 -13.55 -3.53
CA ARG A 127 -2.68 -15.01 -3.54
C ARG A 127 -1.75 -15.46 -4.65
N TYR A 128 -1.87 -14.86 -5.82
CA TYR A 128 -0.99 -15.17 -6.95
C TYR A 128 0.48 -14.88 -6.62
N LEU A 129 0.72 -13.83 -5.83
CA LEU A 129 2.09 -13.43 -5.45
C LEU A 129 2.62 -14.18 -4.24
N GLY A 130 1.88 -15.13 -3.70
CA GLY A 130 2.38 -15.99 -2.62
C GLY A 130 1.92 -15.62 -1.22
N TRP A 131 1.02 -14.63 -1.10
CA TRP A 131 0.44 -14.30 0.19
C TRP A 131 -0.59 -15.35 0.58
N VAL A 132 -0.57 -15.78 1.85
CA VAL A 132 -1.36 -16.91 2.34
C VAL A 132 -2.38 -16.42 3.38
N PRO A 133 -3.68 -16.76 3.20
CA PRO A 133 -4.69 -16.41 4.21
C PRO A 133 -4.38 -17.09 5.55
N THR A 134 -4.55 -16.33 6.64
CA THR A 134 -4.33 -16.85 8.01
C THR A 134 -5.57 -17.47 8.62
N GLY A 135 -6.75 -17.21 8.05
CA GLY A 135 -8.03 -17.60 8.64
C GLY A 135 -8.60 -16.53 9.56
N VAL A 136 -7.88 -15.45 9.80
CA VAL A 136 -8.33 -14.35 10.64
C VAL A 136 -9.10 -13.34 9.81
N ILE A 137 -10.27 -12.93 10.29
CA ILE A 137 -11.05 -11.80 9.75
C ILE A 137 -10.94 -10.68 10.78
N ASP A 138 -10.51 -9.50 10.38
CA ASP A 138 -10.37 -8.39 11.30
C ASP A 138 -11.70 -7.69 11.60
N THR A 139 -11.65 -6.64 12.44
CA THR A 139 -12.87 -5.92 12.83
C THR A 139 -13.52 -5.13 11.69
N ASN A 140 -12.79 -4.91 10.60
CA ASN A 140 -13.32 -4.24 9.40
C ASN A 140 -13.91 -5.23 8.39
N GLY A 141 -13.86 -6.53 8.69
CA GLY A 141 -14.34 -7.56 7.76
C GLY A 141 -13.32 -7.96 6.71
N ASP A 142 -12.08 -7.54 6.83
CA ASP A 142 -11.01 -7.92 5.91
C ASP A 142 -10.32 -9.19 6.39
N GLU A 143 -9.85 -10.00 5.45
CA GLU A 143 -9.04 -11.16 5.80
C GLU A 143 -7.57 -10.75 5.94
N VAL A 144 -6.89 -11.41 6.87
CA VAL A 144 -5.46 -11.19 7.11
C VAL A 144 -4.66 -12.25 6.35
N LEU A 145 -3.72 -11.78 5.52
CA LEU A 145 -2.81 -12.64 4.78
C LEU A 145 -1.38 -12.41 5.27
N GLU A 146 -0.55 -13.45 5.15
CA GLU A 146 0.86 -13.41 5.55
C GLU A 146 1.77 -13.74 4.39
N TYR A 147 2.98 -13.20 4.45
CA TYR A 147 4.04 -13.45 3.48
C TYR A 147 5.38 -13.59 4.20
N LYS A 148 6.11 -14.64 3.85
CA LYS A 148 7.42 -14.94 4.46
C LYS A 148 8.55 -14.91 3.44
#